data_0ba6090f5d9b87b7256aae6541d44a3f
#
_entry.id   0ba6090f5d9b87b7256aae6541d44a3f
#
_cell.length_a   1.000
_cell.length_b   1.000
_cell.length_c   1.000
_cell.angle_alpha   90.00
_cell.angle_beta   90.00
_cell.angle_gamma   90.00
#
_symmetry.space_group_name_H-M   'P 1'
#
loop_
_entity.id
_entity.type
_entity.pdbx_description
1 polymer ?
#
loop_
_entity_poly.entity_id
_entity_poly.type
_entity_poly.pdbx_seq_one_letter_code
_entity_poly.pdbx_strand_id
1 'polypeptide(L)'
;MSYEKVAQAKSDIVIGTKQTLKAMKNGEVVEVITADDADQSMTSKVAVLAAQLNILHSRVSSMEELGKACGIEVGAATVAIKQ
;
A
#
# COMPACT_ATOMS: atom_id res chain seq x y z
N MET A 1 10.29 7.17 -6.93
CA MET A 1 8.81 7.28 -6.87
C MET A 1 8.22 5.99 -6.37
N SER A 2 7.10 6.09 -5.65
CA SER A 2 6.48 4.90 -5.04
C SER A 2 5.97 3.88 -6.04
N TYR A 3 5.54 4.33 -7.21
CA TYR A 3 5.11 3.41 -8.27
C TYR A 3 6.24 2.48 -8.72
N GLU A 4 7.45 3.01 -8.79
CA GLU A 4 8.61 2.22 -9.20
C GLU A 4 8.93 1.14 -8.18
N LYS A 5 8.82 1.48 -6.88
CA LYS A 5 9.05 0.52 -5.81
C LYS A 5 8.08 -0.65 -5.90
N VAL A 6 6.79 -0.35 -6.15
CA VAL A 6 5.76 -1.38 -6.29
C VAL A 6 6.04 -2.26 -7.49
N ALA A 7 6.39 -1.67 -8.62
CA ALA A 7 6.69 -2.42 -9.84
C ALA A 7 7.90 -3.34 -9.66
N GLN A 8 8.91 -2.88 -8.93
CA GLN A 8 10.12 -3.67 -8.66
C GLN A 8 9.87 -4.79 -7.65
N ALA A 9 8.98 -4.55 -6.68
CA ALA A 9 8.67 -5.50 -5.62
C ALA A 9 7.44 -6.36 -5.91
N LYS A 10 7.10 -6.49 -7.17
CA LYS A 10 5.86 -7.07 -7.68
C LYS A 10 5.48 -8.42 -7.08
N SER A 11 6.46 -9.27 -6.79
CA SER A 11 6.21 -10.59 -6.19
C SER A 11 6.11 -10.56 -4.66
N ASP A 12 6.48 -9.43 -4.04
CA ASP A 12 6.52 -9.27 -2.60
C ASP A 12 5.58 -8.18 -2.12
N ILE A 13 4.43 -8.04 -2.76
CA ILE A 13 3.45 -7.03 -2.41
C ILE A 13 2.14 -7.66 -1.95
N VAL A 14 1.41 -6.90 -1.12
CA VAL A 14 0.06 -7.23 -0.70
C VAL A 14 -0.84 -6.10 -1.20
N ILE A 15 -1.91 -6.45 -1.91
CA ILE A 15 -2.83 -5.48 -2.50
C ILE A 15 -4.13 -5.47 -1.70
N GLY A 16 -4.62 -4.28 -1.38
CA GLY A 16 -5.87 -4.08 -0.67
C GLY A 16 -5.68 -3.67 0.78
N THR A 17 -6.61 -2.84 1.28
CA THR A 17 -6.51 -2.26 2.62
C THR A 17 -6.56 -3.33 3.72
N LYS A 18 -7.53 -4.22 3.62
CA LYS A 18 -7.75 -5.25 4.63
C LYS A 18 -6.56 -6.19 4.74
N GLN A 19 -6.06 -6.64 3.59
CA GLN A 19 -4.91 -7.54 3.55
C GLN A 19 -3.64 -6.83 4.03
N THR A 20 -3.50 -5.56 3.68
CA THR A 20 -2.35 -4.75 4.12
C THR A 20 -2.35 -4.61 5.64
N LEU A 21 -3.49 -4.30 6.24
CA LEU A 21 -3.59 -4.16 7.70
C LEU A 21 -3.19 -5.45 8.41
N LYS A 22 -3.63 -6.58 7.87
CA LYS A 22 -3.29 -7.89 8.42
C LYS A 22 -1.78 -8.16 8.35
N ALA A 23 -1.18 -7.90 7.19
CA ALA A 23 0.24 -8.11 7.00
C ALA A 23 1.08 -7.20 7.89
N MET A 24 0.64 -5.95 8.08
CA MET A 24 1.29 -5.00 8.98
C MET A 24 1.32 -5.52 10.42
N LYS A 25 0.20 -6.04 10.90
CA LYS A 25 0.09 -6.57 12.25
C LYS A 25 0.96 -7.81 12.46
N ASN A 26 1.21 -8.55 11.39
CA ASN A 26 2.08 -9.73 11.43
C ASN A 26 3.56 -9.39 11.32
N GLY A 27 3.91 -8.12 11.18
CA GLY A 27 5.30 -7.68 11.09
C GLY A 27 5.98 -8.00 9.77
N GLU A 28 5.21 -8.18 8.70
CA GLU A 28 5.73 -8.60 7.40
C GLU A 28 6.01 -7.46 6.44
N VAL A 29 5.67 -6.23 6.81
CA VAL A 29 5.64 -5.09 5.89
C VAL A 29 6.75 -4.09 6.22
N VAL A 30 7.47 -3.64 5.20
CA VAL A 30 8.49 -2.59 5.34
C VAL A 30 7.97 -1.22 4.93
N GLU A 31 7.03 -1.18 3.99
CA GLU A 31 6.46 0.07 3.50
C GLU A 31 5.02 -0.14 3.07
N VAL A 32 4.17 0.88 3.29
CA VAL A 32 2.81 0.90 2.77
C VAL A 32 2.65 2.09 1.85
N ILE A 33 1.82 1.94 0.82
CA ILE A 33 1.55 2.97 -0.17
C ILE A 33 0.04 3.14 -0.26
N THR A 34 -0.45 4.37 -0.12
CA THR A 34 -1.87 4.68 -0.25
C THR A 34 -2.10 5.65 -1.38
N ALA A 35 -3.26 5.56 -2.03
CA ALA A 35 -3.64 6.45 -3.11
C ALA A 35 -4.48 7.60 -2.56
N ASP A 36 -4.17 8.83 -2.98
CA ASP A 36 -4.84 10.03 -2.47
C ASP A 36 -6.31 10.13 -2.92
N ASP A 37 -6.66 9.53 -4.04
CA ASP A 37 -8.03 9.52 -4.55
C ASP A 37 -8.87 8.36 -4.01
N ALA A 38 -8.32 7.56 -3.10
CA ALA A 38 -9.04 6.47 -2.47
C ALA A 38 -9.88 6.99 -1.29
N ASP A 39 -10.79 6.14 -0.80
CA ASP A 39 -11.61 6.44 0.36
C ASP A 39 -10.72 6.68 1.59
N GLN A 40 -10.73 7.90 2.10
CA GLN A 40 -9.89 8.30 3.23
C GLN A 40 -10.25 7.55 4.52
N SER A 41 -11.49 7.10 4.66
CA SER A 41 -11.87 6.34 5.85
C SER A 41 -11.13 5.01 5.94
N MET A 42 -10.74 4.45 4.79
CA MET A 42 -9.98 3.21 4.73
C MET A 42 -8.46 3.45 4.80
N THR A 43 -7.96 4.40 4.01
CA THR A 43 -6.52 4.66 3.95
C THR A 43 -5.99 5.28 5.24
N SER A 44 -6.82 6.03 5.97
CA SER A 44 -6.39 6.60 7.25
C SER A 44 -6.06 5.53 8.28
N LYS A 45 -6.74 4.40 8.26
CA LYS A 45 -6.44 3.29 9.16
C LYS A 45 -5.04 2.75 8.92
N VAL A 46 -4.65 2.65 7.65
CA VAL A 46 -3.30 2.21 7.26
C VAL A 46 -2.27 3.22 7.74
N ALA A 47 -2.53 4.51 7.53
CA ALA A 47 -1.60 5.58 7.93
C ALA A 47 -1.37 5.58 9.45
N VAL A 48 -2.44 5.44 10.23
CA VAL A 48 -2.34 5.42 11.70
C VAL A 48 -1.54 4.20 12.16
N LEU A 49 -1.83 3.03 11.63
CA LEU A 49 -1.13 1.82 12.02
C LEU A 49 0.34 1.86 11.61
N ALA A 50 0.63 2.40 10.43
CA ALA A 50 2.01 2.56 9.96
C ALA A 50 2.81 3.43 10.93
N ALA A 51 2.21 4.52 11.41
CA ALA A 51 2.86 5.40 12.38
C ALA A 51 3.12 4.66 13.70
N GLN A 52 2.15 3.86 14.16
CA GLN A 52 2.28 3.10 15.40
C GLN A 52 3.37 2.03 15.33
N LEU A 53 3.54 1.42 14.17
CA LEU A 53 4.49 0.32 13.98
C LEU A 53 5.82 0.77 13.35
N ASN A 54 6.00 2.07 13.15
CA ASN A 54 7.19 2.64 12.51
C ASN A 54 7.41 2.07 11.10
N ILE A 55 6.33 1.87 10.38
CA ILE A 55 6.38 1.40 8.99
C ILE A 55 6.39 2.63 8.07
N LEU A 56 7.25 2.62 7.07
CA LEU A 56 7.33 3.70 6.10
C LEU A 56 6.01 3.83 5.34
N HIS A 57 5.48 5.04 5.23
CA HIS A 57 4.23 5.31 4.54
C HIS A 57 4.47 6.30 3.40
N SER A 58 4.12 5.91 2.19
CA SER A 58 4.20 6.75 1.00
C SER A 58 2.81 6.96 0.43
N ARG A 59 2.62 8.06 -0.28
CA ARG A 59 1.34 8.41 -0.90
C ARG A 59 1.54 8.61 -2.39
N VAL A 60 0.54 8.19 -3.18
CA VAL A 60 0.51 8.41 -4.62
C VAL A 60 -0.82 9.05 -4.97
N SER A 61 -0.91 9.69 -6.14
CA SER A 61 -2.09 10.47 -6.50
C SER A 61 -3.27 9.64 -6.99
N SER A 62 -3.02 8.44 -7.53
CA SER A 62 -4.06 7.71 -8.28
C SER A 62 -4.10 6.22 -7.95
N MET A 63 -5.31 5.73 -7.62
CA MET A 63 -5.56 4.30 -7.47
C MET A 63 -5.32 3.55 -8.77
N GLU A 64 -5.72 4.14 -9.89
CA GLU A 64 -5.56 3.52 -11.20
C GLU A 64 -4.09 3.24 -11.51
N GLU A 65 -3.24 4.22 -11.29
CA GLU A 65 -1.82 4.08 -11.54
C GLU A 65 -1.16 3.11 -10.57
N LEU A 66 -1.59 3.13 -9.31
CA LEU A 66 -1.07 2.20 -8.33
C LEU A 66 -1.44 0.76 -8.69
N GLY A 67 -2.68 0.53 -9.16
CA GLY A 67 -3.10 -0.77 -9.65
C GLY A 67 -2.28 -1.24 -10.83
N LYS A 68 -2.00 -0.35 -11.78
CA LYS A 68 -1.16 -0.67 -12.94
C LYS A 68 0.25 -1.06 -12.52
N ALA A 69 0.82 -0.36 -11.56
CA ALA A 69 2.15 -0.67 -11.04
C ALA A 69 2.18 -2.05 -10.39
N CYS A 70 1.06 -2.49 -9.81
CA CYS A 70 0.93 -3.82 -9.22
C CYS A 70 0.68 -4.91 -10.26
N GLY A 71 0.39 -4.54 -11.51
CA GLY A 71 0.11 -5.49 -12.57
C GLY A 71 -1.33 -6.00 -12.59
N ILE A 72 -2.26 -5.24 -11.99
CA ILE A 72 -3.70 -5.59 -11.99
C ILE A 72 -4.48 -4.61 -12.85
N GLU A 73 -5.69 -5.00 -13.26
CA GLU A 73 -6.53 -4.21 -14.15
C GLU A 73 -7.43 -3.22 -13.43
N VAL A 74 -7.56 -3.35 -12.12
CA VAL A 74 -8.39 -2.45 -11.31
C VAL A 74 -7.51 -1.56 -10.44
N GLY A 75 -8.10 -0.49 -9.92
CA GLY A 75 -7.36 0.42 -9.04
C GLY A 75 -7.03 -0.22 -7.70
N ALA A 76 -5.95 0.23 -7.09
CA ALA A 76 -5.53 -0.22 -5.76
C ALA A 76 -5.50 0.99 -4.82
N ALA A 77 -6.28 0.93 -3.74
CA ALA A 77 -6.32 1.99 -2.73
C ALA A 77 -5.09 1.93 -1.83
N THR A 78 -4.62 0.74 -1.52
CA THR A 78 -3.54 0.50 -0.59
C THR A 78 -2.73 -0.70 -1.04
N VAL A 79 -1.42 -0.58 -0.95
CA VAL A 79 -0.47 -1.65 -1.27
C VAL A 79 0.58 -1.70 -0.19
N ALA A 80 0.98 -2.89 0.23
CA ALA A 80 2.08 -3.09 1.15
C ALA A 80 3.24 -3.77 0.45
N ILE A 81 4.44 -3.36 0.80
CA ILE A 81 5.67 -4.00 0.32
C ILE A 81 6.19 -4.84 1.48
N LYS A 82 6.35 -6.13 1.24
CA LYS A 82 6.81 -7.08 2.26
C LYS A 82 8.33 -7.11 2.34
N GLN A 83 8.79 -7.59 3.47
CA GLN A 83 10.22 -7.78 3.69
C GLN A 83 10.79 -8.85 2.77
#